data_9822e37ac8140150f0166de099943e61
#
_entry.id   9822e37ac8140150f0166de099943e61
#
_cell.length_a   1.000
_cell.length_b   1.000
_cell.length_c   1.000
_cell.angle_alpha   90.00
_cell.angle_beta   90.00
_cell.angle_gamma   90.00
#
_symmetry.space_group_name_H-M   'P 1'
#
loop_
_entity.id
_entity.type
_entity.pdbx_description
1 polymer ?
#
loop_
_entity_poly.entity_id
_entity_poly.type
_entity_poly.pdbx_seq_one_letter_code
_entity_poly.pdbx_strand_id
1 'polypeptide(L)' 'MELLQESLGKSIIVKLKGGVKIRGILDGYDPHLNIVLSDAEELKGSETAKLGLIVIRGDNVILISPPIEYKPEEKG' A
#
# COMPACT_ATOMS: atom_id res chain seq x y z
N MET A 1 -0.53 -12.75 7.56
CA MET A 1 -1.07 -12.22 6.36
C MET A 1 -0.16 -12.48 5.24
N GLU A 2 -0.50 -13.54 4.52
CA GLU A 2 0.38 -13.96 3.47
C GLU A 2 0.53 -12.95 2.36
N LEU A 3 -0.54 -12.25 2.01
CA LEU A 3 -0.46 -11.28 0.92
C LEU A 3 0.49 -10.16 1.26
N LEU A 4 0.45 -9.65 2.49
CA LEU A 4 1.35 -8.59 2.87
C LEU A 4 2.78 -9.09 2.96
N GLN A 5 2.96 -10.31 3.46
CA GLN A 5 4.30 -10.85 3.55
C GLN A 5 4.92 -10.98 2.17
N GLU A 6 4.13 -11.39 1.18
CA GLU A 6 4.63 -11.52 -0.17
C GLU A 6 4.84 -10.17 -0.84
N SER A 7 4.25 -9.13 -0.29
CA SER A 7 4.38 -7.80 -0.86
C SER A 7 5.53 -7.00 -0.27
N LEU A 8 6.22 -7.54 0.73
CA LEU A 8 7.37 -6.83 1.31
C LEU A 8 8.40 -6.51 0.23
N GLY A 9 8.85 -5.28 0.21
CA GLY A 9 9.81 -4.81 -0.78
C GLY A 9 9.19 -4.45 -2.11
N LYS A 10 7.87 -4.56 -2.24
CA LYS A 10 7.20 -4.28 -3.50
C LYS A 10 6.28 -3.09 -3.36
N SER A 11 5.90 -2.51 -4.47
CA SER A 11 5.01 -1.36 -4.49
C SER A 11 3.57 -1.80 -4.30
N ILE A 12 2.88 -1.19 -3.35
CA ILE A 12 1.47 -1.45 -3.11
C ILE A 12 0.70 -0.14 -3.09
N ILE A 13 -0.60 -0.22 -3.18
CA ILE A 13 -1.46 0.94 -3.04
C ILE A 13 -2.36 0.70 -1.84
N VAL A 14 -2.44 1.70 -0.96
CA VAL A 14 -3.27 1.64 0.22
C VAL A 14 -4.32 2.72 0.13
N LYS A 15 -5.60 2.34 0.28
CA LYS A 15 -6.67 3.29 0.30
C LYS A 15 -7.06 3.54 1.74
N LEU A 16 -7.13 4.79 2.11
CA LEU A 16 -7.42 5.19 3.49
C LEU A 16 -8.80 5.81 3.60
N LYS A 17 -9.31 5.90 4.81
CA LYS A 17 -10.54 6.59 5.08
C LYS A 17 -10.42 8.01 4.54
N GLY A 18 -11.52 8.54 4.06
CA GLY A 18 -11.52 9.88 3.48
C GLY A 18 -11.14 9.95 2.03
N GLY A 19 -10.95 8.79 1.39
CA GLY A 19 -10.67 8.78 -0.04
C GLY A 19 -9.22 8.98 -0.43
N VAL A 20 -8.32 8.98 0.55
CA VAL A 20 -6.89 9.15 0.28
C VAL A 20 -6.32 7.84 -0.23
N LYS A 21 -5.52 7.90 -1.30
CA LYS A 21 -4.83 6.72 -1.81
C LYS A 21 -3.35 7.00 -1.81
N ILE A 22 -2.58 6.04 -1.34
CA ILE A 22 -1.14 6.18 -1.23
C ILE A 22 -0.47 4.97 -1.87
N ARG A 23 0.53 5.22 -2.70
CA ARG A 23 1.34 4.16 -3.29
C ARG A 23 2.72 4.23 -2.67
N GLY A 24 3.30 3.10 -2.37
CA GLY A 24 4.65 3.09 -1.82
C GLY A 24 5.18 1.69 -1.72
N ILE A 25 6.44 1.57 -1.35
CA ILE A 25 7.08 0.27 -1.18
C ILE A 25 6.84 -0.18 0.23
N LEU A 26 6.33 -1.39 0.38
CA LEU A 26 6.00 -1.93 1.69
C LEU A 26 7.28 -2.34 2.40
N ASP A 27 7.63 -1.61 3.47
CA ASP A 27 8.84 -1.91 4.22
C ASP A 27 8.53 -2.74 5.45
N GLY A 28 7.33 -2.65 5.99
CA GLY A 28 6.98 -3.42 7.18
C GLY A 28 5.52 -3.26 7.54
N TYR A 29 5.03 -4.13 8.41
CA TYR A 29 3.66 -4.05 8.88
C TYR A 29 3.56 -4.84 10.16
N ASP A 30 2.46 -4.67 10.88
CA ASP A 30 2.21 -5.42 12.10
C ASP A 30 0.80 -6.02 12.06
N PRO A 31 0.41 -6.80 13.07
CA PRO A 31 -0.91 -7.44 13.06
C PRO A 31 -2.08 -6.47 13.10
N HIS A 32 -1.85 -5.22 13.48
CA HIS A 32 -2.90 -4.22 13.51
C HIS A 32 -2.96 -3.47 12.19
N LEU A 33 -2.20 -3.90 11.19
CA LEU A 33 -2.12 -3.27 9.88
C LEU A 33 -1.56 -1.87 9.93
N ASN A 34 -0.74 -1.57 10.93
CA ASN A 34 0.10 -0.37 10.84
C ASN A 34 1.17 -0.69 9.80
N ILE A 35 1.34 0.18 8.83
CA ILE A 35 2.14 -0.12 7.66
C ILE A 35 3.21 0.93 7.46
N VAL A 36 4.42 0.50 7.18
CA VAL A 36 5.52 1.42 6.87
C VAL A 36 5.77 1.36 5.38
N LEU A 37 5.70 2.50 4.71
CA LEU A 37 5.97 2.61 3.29
C LEU A 37 7.12 3.56 3.05
N SER A 38 7.99 3.18 2.13
CA SER A 38 9.04 4.07 1.66
C SER A 38 8.72 4.52 0.25
N ASP A 39 9.33 5.61 -0.19
CA ASP A 39 9.08 6.20 -1.49
C ASP A 39 7.59 6.36 -1.70
N ALA A 40 6.87 6.75 -0.67
CA ALA A 40 5.43 6.86 -0.74
C ALA A 40 5.01 8.13 -1.46
N GLU A 41 3.86 8.06 -2.11
CA GLU A 41 3.28 9.21 -2.77
C GLU A 41 1.77 9.12 -2.70
N GLU A 42 1.13 10.25 -2.54
CA GLU A 42 -0.32 10.29 -2.52
C GLU A 42 -0.81 10.46 -3.95
N LEU A 43 -1.81 9.68 -4.33
CA LEU A 43 -2.36 9.72 -5.68
C LEU A 43 -3.56 10.65 -5.67
N LYS A 44 -3.46 11.74 -6.44
CA LYS A 44 -4.49 12.75 -6.48
C LYS A 44 -4.93 12.96 -7.92
N GLY A 45 -5.85 12.13 -8.38
CA GLY A 45 -6.30 12.23 -9.76
C GLY A 45 -5.14 11.98 -10.70
N SER A 46 -4.79 12.97 -11.50
CA SER A 46 -3.68 12.82 -12.46
C SER A 46 -2.36 13.25 -11.87
N GLU A 47 -2.31 13.68 -10.60
CA GLU A 47 -1.10 14.16 -9.99
C GLU A 47 -0.71 13.28 -8.83
N THR A 48 0.54 13.36 -8.41
CA THR A 48 1.01 12.68 -7.23
C THR A 48 1.77 13.65 -6.34
N ALA A 49 1.72 13.43 -5.04
CA ALA A 49 2.47 14.24 -4.09
C ALA A 49 3.41 13.32 -3.35
N LYS A 50 4.71 13.59 -3.40
CA LYS A 50 5.68 12.73 -2.75
C LYS A 50 5.65 12.90 -1.26
N LEU A 51 5.63 11.78 -0.54
CA LEU A 51 5.59 11.79 0.91
C LEU A 51 6.84 11.19 1.55
N GLY A 52 7.54 10.33 0.81
CA GLY A 52 8.76 9.71 1.33
C GLY A 52 8.46 8.54 2.25
N LEU A 53 9.10 8.50 3.40
CA LEU A 53 8.92 7.40 4.35
C LEU A 53 7.80 7.77 5.30
N ILE A 54 6.76 6.96 5.35
CA ILE A 54 5.60 7.24 6.17
C ILE A 54 5.14 5.99 6.90
N VAL A 55 4.41 6.21 7.97
CA VAL A 55 3.76 5.14 8.71
C VAL A 55 2.25 5.41 8.66
N ILE A 56 1.48 4.40 8.25
CA ILE A 56 0.05 4.51 8.17
C ILE A 56 -0.54 3.69 9.29
N ARG A 57 -1.43 4.27 10.07
CA ARG A 57 -2.07 3.56 11.16
C ARG A 57 -3.15 2.66 10.60
N GLY A 58 -3.20 1.43 11.11
CA GLY A 58 -4.08 0.41 10.57
C GLY A 58 -5.55 0.78 10.63
N ASP A 59 -5.96 1.56 11.63
CA ASP A 59 -7.37 1.92 11.77
C ASP A 59 -7.83 2.87 10.67
N ASN A 60 -6.93 3.39 9.86
CA ASN A 60 -7.30 4.23 8.72
C ASN A 60 -7.30 3.48 7.41
N VAL A 61 -6.88 2.23 7.39
CA VAL A 61 -6.75 1.46 6.15
C VAL A 61 -8.10 0.87 5.78
N ILE A 62 -8.54 1.08 4.56
CA ILE A 62 -9.75 0.48 4.04
C ILE A 62 -9.40 -0.67 3.10
N LEU A 63 -8.38 -0.49 2.27
CA LEU A 63 -8.08 -1.44 1.23
C LEU A 63 -6.60 -1.41 0.92
N ILE A 64 -6.01 -2.56 0.67
CA ILE A 64 -4.62 -2.66 0.23
C ILE A 64 -4.64 -3.42 -1.08
N SER A 65 -4.05 -2.82 -2.12
CA SER A 65 -3.96 -3.46 -3.43
C SER A 65 -2.60 -4.11 -3.57
N PRO A 66 -2.53 -5.31 -4.11
CA PRO A 66 -1.25 -5.99 -4.28
C PRO A 66 -0.41 -5.31 -5.35
N PRO A 67 0.84 -5.72 -5.48
CA PRO A 67 1.72 -5.17 -6.51
C PRO A 67 1.12 -5.37 -7.89
N ILE A 68 1.46 -4.48 -8.80
CA ILE A 68 0.89 -4.51 -10.11
C ILE A 68 1.18 -5.78 -10.86
N GLU A 69 2.28 -6.43 -10.58
CA GLU A 69 2.60 -7.68 -11.27
C GLU A 69 1.83 -8.86 -10.72
N TYR A 70 0.98 -8.67 -9.72
CA TYR A 70 0.20 -9.76 -9.15
C TYR A 70 -0.85 -10.22 -10.15
N LYS A 71 -0.92 -11.52 -10.42
CA LYS A 71 -1.87 -12.06 -11.36
C LYS A 71 -2.56 -13.23 -10.70
N PRO A 72 -3.70 -12.99 -10.08
CA PRO A 72 -4.35 -14.00 -9.29
C PRO A 72 -4.71 -15.23 -10.06
N GLU A 73 -5.02 -15.24 -11.22
CA GLU A 73 -5.44 -16.33 -11.83
C GLU A 73 -5.38 -16.42 -13.11
N GLU A 74 -4.66 -16.65 -13.60
CA GLU A 74 -4.44 -16.71 -14.79
C GLU A 74 -4.83 -17.83 -15.38
N LYS A 75 -5.08 -18.73 -14.99
CA LYS A 75 -5.36 -19.80 -15.46
C LYS A 75 -6.33 -19.79 -16.18
N GLY A 76 -6.55 -19.09 -16.12
CA GLY A 76 -7.67 -19.03 -16.92
C GLY A 76 -8.15 -20.06 -17.33
#